data_f7d02073cc477f8b1e1d7c99a9a26ddd
#
_entry.id   f7d02073cc477f8b1e1d7c99a9a26ddd
#
_cell.length_a   1.000
_cell.length_b   1.000
_cell.length_c   1.000
_cell.angle_alpha   90.00
_cell.angle_beta   90.00
_cell.angle_gamma   90.00
#
_symmetry.space_group_name_H-M   'P 1'
#
loop_
_entity.id
_entity.type
_entity.pdbx_description
1 polymer ?
#
loop_
_entity_poly.entity_id
_entity_poly.type
_entity_poly.pdbx_seq_one_letter_code
_entity_poly.pdbx_strand_id
1 'polypeptide(L)'
;CHTRRQRQMCIRDRDRISENGIVTLNISEGIVSDVKLRFPGSDGESIVDGKPRRGKTKEWVIKRELKTQPGTIFNRKILEADISRLYSTSLFDDVKVSLGPDNLNPGQVIIFLDLSEQRTGSLTGGLGYSNSSGIFASIGLQETNTLGRAWSTNLNLNFGEYSTTYNFSLSDPWIKGDKHKTS
;
A
#
# COMPACT_ATOMS: atom_id res chain seq x y z
N CYS A 1 -2.67 -32.65 25.12
CA CYS A 1 -1.63 -31.66 25.05
C CYS A 1 -2.14 -30.32 25.59
N HIS A 2 -1.89 -30.07 26.90
CA HIS A 2 -2.21 -28.80 27.55
C HIS A 2 -0.93 -28.02 27.76
N THR A 3 -0.74 -26.95 26.97
CA THR A 3 -0.04 -25.76 27.48
C THR A 3 -0.33 -24.58 26.54
N ARG A 4 -0.79 -23.53 27.14
CA ARG A 4 -1.09 -22.21 26.61
C ARG A 4 0.18 -21.54 26.08
N ARG A 5 0.10 -20.97 24.88
CA ARG A 5 1.07 -20.15 24.15
C ARG A 5 1.92 -20.92 23.15
N GLN A 6 1.31 -21.08 22.01
CA GLN A 6 1.86 -20.84 20.66
C GLN A 6 0.82 -21.40 19.71
N ARG A 7 0.06 -20.54 19.02
CA ARG A 7 -0.68 -20.94 17.83
C ARG A 7 0.34 -21.18 16.73
N GLN A 8 1.12 -22.23 16.87
CA GLN A 8 1.73 -22.87 15.73
C GLN A 8 0.60 -23.47 14.93
N MET A 9 0.48 -23.06 13.70
CA MET A 9 -0.33 -23.71 12.69
C MET A 9 0.16 -25.16 12.64
N CYS A 10 -0.56 -26.06 13.33
CA CYS A 10 -0.32 -27.50 13.20
C CYS A 10 -0.66 -27.85 11.76
N ILE A 11 0.34 -27.95 10.92
CA ILE A 11 0.26 -28.67 9.66
C ILE A 11 -0.04 -30.11 10.07
N ARG A 12 -1.30 -30.51 9.88
CA ARG A 12 -1.74 -31.87 10.09
C ARG A 12 -1.31 -32.69 8.87
N ASP A 13 0.01 -32.86 8.77
CA ASP A 13 0.57 -33.81 7.83
C ASP A 13 0.41 -35.20 8.43
N ARG A 14 -0.18 -36.12 7.69
CA ARG A 14 -0.19 -37.53 8.06
C ARG A 14 1.22 -38.05 7.75
N ASP A 15 2.06 -38.08 8.76
CA ASP A 15 3.33 -38.79 8.70
C ASP A 15 3.06 -40.23 8.26
N ARG A 16 3.39 -40.56 7.03
CA ARG A 16 3.40 -41.92 6.57
C ARG A 16 4.74 -42.54 6.99
N ILE A 17 4.72 -43.20 8.12
CA ILE A 17 5.83 -44.08 8.49
C ILE A 17 5.69 -45.32 7.63
N SER A 18 6.64 -45.54 6.72
CA SER A 18 6.70 -46.79 5.97
C SER A 18 7.12 -47.93 6.92
N GLU A 19 6.74 -49.16 6.60
CA GLU A 19 7.11 -50.36 7.37
C GLU A 19 8.63 -50.54 7.54
N ASN A 20 9.42 -49.83 6.75
CA ASN A 20 10.88 -49.81 6.80
C ASN A 20 11.45 -48.68 7.70
N GLY A 21 10.65 -48.02 8.50
CA GLY A 21 11.10 -46.97 9.40
C GLY A 21 11.53 -45.63 8.71
N ILE A 22 11.24 -45.48 7.41
CA ILE A 22 11.52 -44.23 6.68
C ILE A 22 10.39 -43.28 6.90
N VAL A 23 10.68 -42.12 7.49
CA VAL A 23 9.74 -41.01 7.63
C VAL A 23 9.88 -40.11 6.40
N THR A 24 8.82 -40.04 5.58
CA THR A 24 8.77 -39.14 4.43
C THR A 24 8.01 -37.89 4.84
N LEU A 25 8.72 -36.79 5.00
CA LEU A 25 8.15 -35.46 5.24
C LEU A 25 7.93 -34.76 3.89
N ASN A 26 6.65 -34.56 3.51
CA ASN A 26 6.32 -33.72 2.36
C ASN A 26 6.19 -32.28 2.85
N ILE A 27 7.21 -31.47 2.60
CA ILE A 27 7.19 -30.04 2.89
C ILE A 27 6.68 -29.32 1.65
N SER A 28 5.51 -28.68 1.76
CA SER A 28 5.00 -27.82 0.70
C SER A 28 5.34 -26.37 1.05
N GLU A 29 6.18 -25.74 0.25
CA GLU A 29 6.38 -24.31 0.31
C GLU A 29 5.16 -23.63 -0.32
N GLY A 30 4.51 -22.72 0.43
CA GLY A 30 3.36 -21.98 -0.07
C GLY A 30 3.75 -21.06 -1.23
N ILE A 31 3.18 -21.30 -2.41
CA ILE A 31 3.33 -20.40 -3.56
C ILE A 31 2.23 -19.33 -3.48
N VAL A 32 2.58 -18.08 -3.76
CA VAL A 32 1.61 -16.97 -3.84
C VAL A 32 0.78 -17.17 -5.12
N SER A 33 -0.49 -17.48 -4.97
CA SER A 33 -1.43 -17.61 -6.09
C SER A 33 -1.83 -16.23 -6.63
N ASP A 34 -2.23 -15.32 -5.72
CA ASP A 34 -2.68 -13.99 -6.09
C ASP A 34 -2.47 -12.99 -4.95
N VAL A 35 -2.40 -11.70 -5.28
CA VAL A 35 -2.37 -10.59 -4.33
C VAL A 35 -3.60 -9.73 -4.56
N LYS A 36 -4.59 -9.85 -3.66
CA LYS A 36 -5.88 -9.14 -3.74
C LYS A 36 -5.85 -7.90 -2.87
N LEU A 37 -6.13 -6.76 -3.50
CA LEU A 37 -6.23 -5.47 -2.83
C LEU A 37 -7.68 -5.23 -2.41
N ARG A 38 -7.89 -4.84 -1.15
CA ARG A 38 -9.18 -4.49 -0.60
C ARG A 38 -9.09 -3.11 0.05
N PHE A 39 -10.12 -2.31 -0.15
CA PHE A 39 -10.21 -0.96 0.40
C PHE A 39 -11.39 -0.89 1.38
N PRO A 40 -11.17 -1.22 2.66
CA PRO A 40 -12.23 -1.12 3.66
C PRO A 40 -12.63 0.34 3.85
N GLY A 41 -13.94 0.56 3.99
CA GLY A 41 -14.46 1.88 4.36
C GLY A 41 -14.27 2.17 5.84
N SER A 42 -14.74 3.33 6.27
CA SER A 42 -14.79 3.71 7.69
C SER A 42 -15.64 2.75 8.55
N ASP A 43 -16.52 2.00 7.91
CA ASP A 43 -17.37 0.95 8.45
C ASP A 43 -16.68 -0.42 8.52
N GLY A 44 -15.46 -0.55 7.95
CA GLY A 44 -14.70 -1.77 7.83
C GLY A 44 -15.15 -2.68 6.69
N GLU A 45 -16.18 -2.31 5.93
CA GLU A 45 -16.67 -3.11 4.81
C GLU A 45 -15.86 -2.86 3.54
N SER A 46 -15.40 -3.94 2.92
CA SER A 46 -14.66 -3.90 1.64
C SER A 46 -15.56 -4.12 0.43
N ILE A 47 -16.86 -4.39 0.66
CA ILE A 47 -17.86 -4.67 -0.37
C ILE A 47 -19.02 -3.68 -0.20
N VAL A 48 -19.37 -2.97 -1.27
CA VAL A 48 -20.53 -2.07 -1.34
C VAL A 48 -21.39 -2.51 -2.52
N ASP A 49 -22.69 -2.74 -2.28
CA ASP A 49 -23.64 -3.21 -3.30
C ASP A 49 -23.17 -4.46 -4.06
N GLY A 50 -22.57 -5.43 -3.36
CA GLY A 50 -22.07 -6.68 -3.93
C GLY A 50 -20.81 -6.51 -4.83
N LYS A 51 -20.21 -5.32 -4.88
CA LYS A 51 -18.98 -5.05 -5.64
C LYS A 51 -17.84 -4.67 -4.70
N PRO A 52 -16.59 -5.07 -5.02
CA PRO A 52 -15.44 -4.64 -4.23
C PRO A 52 -15.30 -3.10 -4.30
N ARG A 53 -15.12 -2.49 -3.13
CA ARG A 53 -14.87 -1.06 -3.02
C ARG A 53 -13.57 -0.70 -3.72
N ARG A 54 -13.59 0.34 -4.54
CA ARG A 54 -12.40 0.85 -5.21
C ARG A 54 -11.78 1.96 -4.39
N GLY A 55 -10.47 1.90 -4.22
CA GLY A 55 -9.69 2.99 -3.64
C GLY A 55 -9.54 4.17 -4.61
N LYS A 56 -9.12 5.32 -4.09
CA LYS A 56 -8.68 6.49 -4.87
C LYS A 56 -7.40 6.16 -5.64
N THR A 57 -6.48 5.44 -4.98
CA THR A 57 -5.21 5.01 -5.55
C THR A 57 -5.40 3.90 -6.56
N LYS A 58 -4.76 4.03 -7.71
CA LYS A 58 -4.82 3.01 -8.77
C LYS A 58 -4.09 1.73 -8.34
N GLU A 59 -4.65 0.57 -8.63
CA GLU A 59 -4.06 -0.73 -8.26
C GLU A 59 -2.62 -0.92 -8.75
N TRP A 60 -2.31 -0.45 -9.97
CA TRP A 60 -0.97 -0.56 -10.52
C TRP A 60 0.08 0.25 -9.73
N VAL A 61 -0.34 1.36 -9.08
CA VAL A 61 0.53 2.16 -8.20
C VAL A 61 0.94 1.35 -6.97
N ILE A 62 0.01 0.58 -6.43
CA ILE A 62 0.26 -0.29 -5.28
C ILE A 62 1.12 -1.48 -5.72
N LYS A 63 0.72 -2.15 -6.80
CA LYS A 63 1.42 -3.35 -7.30
C LYS A 63 2.88 -3.10 -7.66
N ARG A 64 3.24 -1.91 -8.15
CA ARG A 64 4.64 -1.57 -8.46
C ARG A 64 5.53 -1.47 -7.22
N GLU A 65 4.95 -1.19 -6.04
CA GLU A 65 5.69 -1.13 -4.77
C GLU A 65 5.90 -2.52 -4.16
N LEU A 66 5.18 -3.55 -4.63
CA LEU A 66 5.26 -4.90 -4.13
C LEU A 66 6.34 -5.70 -4.88
N LYS A 67 7.23 -6.36 -4.15
CA LYS A 67 8.12 -7.40 -4.66
C LYS A 67 7.47 -8.77 -4.64
N THR A 68 6.50 -8.96 -3.74
CA THR A 68 5.69 -10.16 -3.67
C THR A 68 4.75 -10.21 -4.86
N GLN A 69 4.97 -11.15 -5.78
CA GLN A 69 4.18 -11.29 -7.00
C GLN A 69 3.56 -12.69 -7.07
N PRO A 70 2.43 -12.84 -7.79
CA PRO A 70 1.87 -14.17 -8.08
C PRO A 70 2.91 -15.08 -8.72
N GLY A 71 2.92 -16.36 -8.33
CA GLY A 71 3.88 -17.36 -8.79
C GLY A 71 5.20 -17.42 -8.02
N THR A 72 5.45 -16.51 -7.08
CA THR A 72 6.66 -16.55 -6.23
C THR A 72 6.41 -17.37 -4.96
N ILE A 73 7.48 -17.91 -4.37
CA ILE A 73 7.41 -18.55 -3.05
C ILE A 73 7.09 -17.51 -2.00
N PHE A 74 6.13 -17.79 -1.13
CA PHE A 74 5.77 -16.90 -0.04
C PHE A 74 6.95 -16.67 0.91
N ASN A 75 7.34 -15.43 1.09
CA ASN A 75 8.39 -15.04 2.01
C ASN A 75 7.91 -13.89 2.91
N ARG A 76 7.78 -14.19 4.21
CA ARG A 76 7.32 -13.24 5.21
C ARG A 76 8.17 -11.97 5.27
N LYS A 77 9.50 -12.09 5.19
CA LYS A 77 10.41 -10.92 5.25
C LYS A 77 10.23 -9.99 4.05
N ILE A 78 9.99 -10.57 2.84
CA ILE A 78 9.71 -9.77 1.64
C ILE A 78 8.38 -9.06 1.80
N LEU A 79 7.36 -9.74 2.30
CA LEU A 79 6.03 -9.15 2.54
C LEU A 79 6.08 -8.03 3.58
N GLU A 80 6.80 -8.20 4.70
CA GLU A 80 7.01 -7.15 5.71
C GLU A 80 7.73 -5.93 5.11
N ALA A 81 8.72 -6.16 4.24
CA ALA A 81 9.39 -5.06 3.51
C ALA A 81 8.46 -4.38 2.49
N ASP A 82 7.54 -5.12 1.85
CA ASP A 82 6.52 -4.58 0.96
C ASP A 82 5.56 -3.67 1.72
N ILE A 83 5.09 -4.11 2.89
CA ILE A 83 4.24 -3.31 3.79
C ILE A 83 4.96 -2.03 4.19
N SER A 84 6.23 -2.12 4.61
CA SER A 84 7.04 -0.95 4.97
C SER A 84 7.18 0.03 3.81
N ARG A 85 7.34 -0.47 2.57
CA ARG A 85 7.37 0.39 1.38
C ARG A 85 6.03 1.08 1.13
N LEU A 86 4.91 0.37 1.30
CA LEU A 86 3.59 0.99 1.16
C LEU A 86 3.38 2.11 2.19
N TYR A 87 3.77 1.91 3.45
CA TYR A 87 3.74 2.98 4.45
C TYR A 87 4.64 4.16 4.07
N SER A 88 5.81 3.91 3.50
CA SER A 88 6.75 4.97 3.11
C SER A 88 6.22 5.86 1.97
N THR A 89 5.19 5.43 1.24
CA THR A 89 4.53 6.27 0.23
C THR A 89 3.65 7.36 0.82
N SER A 90 3.31 7.27 2.12
CA SER A 90 2.36 8.16 2.79
C SER A 90 0.99 8.26 2.12
N LEU A 91 0.59 7.21 1.40
CA LEU A 91 -0.73 7.11 0.77
C LEU A 91 -1.74 6.37 1.63
N PHE A 92 -1.25 5.62 2.63
CA PHE A 92 -2.06 4.73 3.47
C PHE A 92 -1.82 5.00 4.95
N ASP A 93 -2.91 5.10 5.71
CA ASP A 93 -2.89 5.19 7.17
C ASP A 93 -2.68 3.82 7.80
N ASP A 94 -3.26 2.77 7.19
CA ASP A 94 -3.16 1.41 7.70
C ASP A 94 -3.08 0.39 6.56
N VAL A 95 -2.22 -0.62 6.75
CA VAL A 95 -2.02 -1.74 5.81
C VAL A 95 -2.09 -3.03 6.59
N LYS A 96 -3.21 -3.73 6.49
CA LYS A 96 -3.39 -5.05 7.11
C LYS A 96 -3.21 -6.14 6.07
N VAL A 97 -2.58 -7.24 6.51
CA VAL A 97 -2.37 -8.40 5.68
C VAL A 97 -3.08 -9.60 6.28
N SER A 98 -3.80 -10.31 5.44
CA SER A 98 -4.36 -11.62 5.78
C SER A 98 -4.02 -12.63 4.69
N LEU A 99 -3.80 -13.87 5.09
CA LEU A 99 -3.49 -14.98 4.21
C LEU A 99 -4.70 -15.92 4.16
N GLY A 100 -5.07 -16.33 2.97
CA GLY A 100 -6.11 -17.31 2.76
C GLY A 100 -5.65 -18.44 1.84
N PRO A 101 -6.23 -19.65 1.97
CA PRO A 101 -5.96 -20.73 1.04
C PRO A 101 -6.55 -20.38 -0.34
N ASP A 102 -5.90 -20.84 -1.39
CA ASP A 102 -6.50 -20.84 -2.71
C ASP A 102 -7.35 -22.12 -2.87
N ASN A 103 -8.66 -21.93 -2.98
CA ASN A 103 -9.59 -23.06 -3.12
C ASN A 103 -9.45 -23.79 -4.48
N LEU A 104 -8.86 -23.15 -5.48
CA LEU A 104 -8.66 -23.72 -6.80
C LEU A 104 -7.34 -24.47 -6.90
N ASN A 105 -6.32 -24.05 -6.14
CA ASN A 105 -4.97 -24.60 -6.20
C ASN A 105 -4.51 -25.01 -4.78
N PRO A 106 -4.70 -26.25 -4.38
CA PRO A 106 -4.25 -26.74 -3.06
C PRO A 106 -2.74 -26.54 -2.87
N GLY A 107 -2.35 -25.95 -1.74
CA GLY A 107 -0.96 -25.63 -1.42
C GLY A 107 -0.49 -24.25 -1.85
N GLN A 108 -1.36 -23.46 -2.50
CA GLN A 108 -1.12 -22.05 -2.79
C GLN A 108 -1.84 -21.14 -1.79
N VAL A 109 -1.29 -19.94 -1.61
CA VAL A 109 -1.83 -18.93 -0.71
C VAL A 109 -2.23 -17.66 -1.47
N ILE A 110 -3.36 -17.10 -1.11
CA ILE A 110 -3.79 -15.79 -1.57
C ILE A 110 -3.46 -14.78 -0.48
N ILE A 111 -2.81 -13.70 -0.87
CA ILE A 111 -2.51 -12.59 0.03
C ILE A 111 -3.58 -11.52 -0.14
N PHE A 112 -4.26 -11.17 0.95
CA PHE A 112 -5.19 -10.06 0.97
C PHE A 112 -4.53 -8.88 1.67
N LEU A 113 -4.48 -7.74 0.97
CA LEU A 113 -4.01 -6.47 1.49
C LEU A 113 -5.21 -5.56 1.71
N ASP A 114 -5.52 -5.30 2.96
CA ASP A 114 -6.54 -4.32 3.36
C ASP A 114 -5.86 -2.96 3.54
N LEU A 115 -6.18 -2.03 2.66
CA LEU A 115 -5.52 -0.74 2.53
C LEU A 115 -6.48 0.38 2.94
N SER A 116 -6.17 1.05 4.04
CA SER A 116 -6.88 2.25 4.47
C SER A 116 -6.17 3.48 3.92
N GLU A 117 -6.83 4.20 2.99
CA GLU A 117 -6.22 5.34 2.32
C GLU A 117 -6.21 6.58 3.22
N GLN A 118 -5.07 7.27 3.22
CA GLN A 118 -4.87 8.54 3.92
C GLN A 118 -5.45 9.72 3.13
N ARG A 119 -5.76 10.80 3.83
CA ARG A 119 -6.05 12.09 3.19
C ARG A 119 -4.74 12.70 2.70
N THR A 120 -4.59 12.81 1.39
CA THR A 120 -3.37 13.25 0.73
C THR A 120 -3.39 14.72 0.31
N GLY A 121 -4.57 15.35 0.40
CA GLY A 121 -4.75 16.76 0.05
C GLY A 121 -4.74 17.68 1.27
N SER A 122 -4.05 18.82 1.15
CA SER A 122 -4.08 19.92 2.12
C SER A 122 -4.28 21.25 1.44
N LEU A 123 -5.04 22.13 2.10
CA LEU A 123 -5.26 23.51 1.71
C LEU A 123 -4.77 24.41 2.84
N THR A 124 -3.91 25.35 2.52
CA THR A 124 -3.36 26.32 3.46
C THR A 124 -3.68 27.73 3.01
N GLY A 125 -3.93 28.63 3.95
CA GLY A 125 -4.13 30.04 3.67
C GLY A 125 -3.43 30.88 4.74
N GLY A 126 -2.92 32.04 4.37
CA GLY A 126 -2.21 32.91 5.27
C GLY A 126 -2.25 34.38 4.83
N LEU A 127 -2.09 35.27 5.80
CA LEU A 127 -1.87 36.70 5.61
C LEU A 127 -0.54 37.06 6.27
N GLY A 128 0.20 37.93 5.66
CA GLY A 128 1.50 38.34 6.19
C GLY A 128 1.93 39.72 5.68
N TYR A 129 3.07 40.15 6.18
CA TYR A 129 3.75 41.37 5.74
C TYR A 129 5.23 41.06 5.47
N SER A 130 5.75 41.55 4.37
CA SER A 130 7.18 41.52 4.08
C SER A 130 7.63 42.86 3.45
N ASN A 131 8.90 43.21 3.64
CA ASN A 131 9.44 44.45 3.06
C ASN A 131 9.46 44.45 1.52
N SER A 132 9.49 43.25 0.89
CA SER A 132 9.51 43.08 -0.56
C SER A 132 8.13 43.02 -1.21
N SER A 133 7.12 42.54 -0.49
CA SER A 133 5.77 42.31 -1.05
C SER A 133 4.70 43.19 -0.43
N GLY A 134 5.04 43.99 0.62
CA GLY A 134 4.05 44.68 1.41
C GLY A 134 3.17 43.74 2.22
N ILE A 135 1.90 44.05 2.34
CA ILE A 135 0.87 43.14 2.87
C ILE A 135 0.60 42.09 1.78
N PHE A 136 0.60 40.82 2.15
CA PHE A 136 0.28 39.74 1.21
C PHE A 136 -0.68 38.73 1.78
N ALA A 137 -1.45 38.10 0.88
CA ALA A 137 -2.26 36.93 1.13
C ALA A 137 -1.69 35.74 0.37
N SER A 138 -1.64 34.57 0.98
CA SER A 138 -1.18 33.33 0.36
C SER A 138 -2.23 32.24 0.41
N ILE A 139 -2.32 31.45 -0.66
CA ILE A 139 -3.13 30.24 -0.74
C ILE A 139 -2.22 29.13 -1.27
N GLY A 140 -2.14 28.03 -0.54
CA GLY A 140 -1.40 26.83 -0.92
C GLY A 140 -2.30 25.62 -1.03
N LEU A 141 -2.22 24.89 -2.13
CA LEU A 141 -2.84 23.60 -2.35
C LEU A 141 -1.76 22.56 -2.57
N GLN A 142 -1.79 21.48 -1.78
CA GLN A 142 -0.90 20.33 -1.96
C GLN A 142 -1.74 19.07 -2.05
N GLU A 143 -1.43 18.22 -3.03
CA GLU A 143 -2.02 16.89 -3.20
C GLU A 143 -0.92 15.89 -3.56
N THR A 144 -0.72 14.84 -2.75
CA THR A 144 0.34 13.84 -2.96
C THR A 144 -0.14 12.59 -3.69
N ASN A 145 -1.43 12.51 -4.01
CA ASN A 145 -2.02 11.40 -4.77
C ASN A 145 -2.94 11.91 -5.90
N THR A 146 -2.44 12.82 -6.69
CA THR A 146 -3.19 13.41 -7.79
C THR A 146 -3.65 12.33 -8.77
N LEU A 147 -4.96 12.28 -9.04
CA LEU A 147 -5.63 11.30 -9.90
C LEU A 147 -5.40 9.83 -9.46
N GLY A 148 -4.99 9.58 -8.21
CA GLY A 148 -4.68 8.24 -7.71
C GLY A 148 -3.40 7.63 -8.27
N ARG A 149 -2.49 8.47 -8.81
CA ARG A 149 -1.24 8.02 -9.46
C ARG A 149 0.00 8.16 -8.58
N ALA A 150 -0.18 8.60 -7.33
CA ALA A 150 0.90 8.98 -6.42
C ALA A 150 1.75 10.14 -6.98
N TRP A 151 1.15 11.01 -7.79
CA TRP A 151 1.78 12.25 -8.23
C TRP A 151 1.62 13.33 -7.18
N SER A 152 2.68 14.08 -6.93
CA SER A 152 2.65 15.22 -6.03
C SER A 152 2.41 16.50 -6.83
N THR A 153 1.31 17.20 -6.51
CA THR A 153 0.95 18.50 -7.10
C THR A 153 0.99 19.55 -6.00
N ASN A 154 1.69 20.65 -6.26
CA ASN A 154 1.69 21.81 -5.39
C ASN A 154 1.32 23.06 -6.20
N LEU A 155 0.38 23.83 -5.69
CA LEU A 155 -0.01 25.12 -6.20
C LEU A 155 0.09 26.13 -5.06
N ASN A 156 0.92 27.17 -5.25
CA ASN A 156 1.05 28.26 -4.30
C ASN A 156 0.79 29.58 -5.01
N LEU A 157 -0.16 30.33 -4.49
CA LEU A 157 -0.55 31.65 -4.97
C LEU A 157 -0.25 32.66 -3.87
N ASN A 158 0.54 33.68 -4.17
CA ASN A 158 0.83 34.78 -3.26
C ASN A 158 0.42 36.08 -3.93
N PHE A 159 -0.48 36.79 -3.31
CA PHE A 159 -1.00 38.08 -3.74
C PHE A 159 -0.48 39.17 -2.79
N GLY A 160 0.55 39.85 -3.17
CA GLY A 160 1.14 40.95 -2.41
C GLY A 160 0.81 42.29 -3.03
N GLU A 161 0.95 43.34 -2.22
CA GLU A 161 0.70 44.74 -2.62
C GLU A 161 1.60 45.16 -3.80
N TYR A 162 2.87 44.66 -3.81
CA TYR A 162 3.86 45.08 -4.83
C TYR A 162 4.17 43.92 -5.82
N SER A 163 3.78 42.68 -5.50
CA SER A 163 4.08 41.54 -6.36
C SER A 163 3.06 40.41 -6.18
N THR A 164 2.73 39.76 -7.27
CA THR A 164 1.93 38.51 -7.25
C THR A 164 2.75 37.36 -7.81
N THR A 165 2.77 36.24 -7.09
CA THR A 165 3.57 35.07 -7.48
C THR A 165 2.68 33.85 -7.60
N TYR A 166 2.86 33.10 -8.67
CA TYR A 166 2.19 31.83 -8.94
C TYR A 166 3.24 30.74 -9.07
N ASN A 167 3.18 29.74 -8.21
CA ASN A 167 4.04 28.57 -8.29
C ASN A 167 3.18 27.32 -8.47
N PHE A 168 3.45 26.60 -9.55
CA PHE A 168 2.87 25.30 -9.81
C PHE A 168 3.97 24.27 -9.99
N SER A 169 3.88 23.13 -9.29
CA SER A 169 4.76 22.00 -9.49
C SER A 169 3.99 20.69 -9.54
N LEU A 170 4.39 19.82 -10.45
CA LEU A 170 3.91 18.47 -10.60
C LEU A 170 5.12 17.54 -10.63
N SER A 171 5.14 16.59 -9.70
CA SER A 171 6.23 15.61 -9.58
C SER A 171 5.68 14.20 -9.67
N ASP A 172 6.29 13.37 -10.52
CA ASP A 172 6.05 11.94 -10.61
C ASP A 172 7.26 11.19 -10.03
N PRO A 173 7.12 10.47 -8.90
CA PRO A 173 8.24 9.73 -8.30
C PRO A 173 8.68 8.51 -9.11
N TRP A 174 7.90 8.13 -10.15
CA TRP A 174 8.13 6.95 -10.96
C TRP A 174 8.20 7.26 -12.46
N ILE A 175 9.13 8.08 -12.90
CA ILE A 175 9.30 8.33 -14.32
C ILE A 175 9.89 7.10 -15.01
N LYS A 176 9.21 6.62 -16.05
CA LYS A 176 9.62 5.45 -16.88
C LYS A 176 9.86 4.16 -16.09
N GLY A 177 9.16 3.97 -14.98
CA GLY A 177 9.27 2.74 -14.19
C GLY A 177 10.52 2.67 -13.28
N ASP A 178 11.24 3.77 -13.11
CA ASP A 178 12.40 3.86 -12.23
C ASP A 178 12.17 4.90 -11.13
N LYS A 179 12.16 4.44 -9.88
CA LYS A 179 11.90 5.28 -8.70
C LYS A 179 12.98 6.33 -8.42
N HIS A 180 14.18 6.16 -8.99
CA HIS A 180 15.37 6.98 -8.66
C HIS A 180 15.71 8.06 -9.70
N LYS A 181 14.91 8.21 -10.75
CA LYS A 181 15.17 9.18 -11.83
C LYS A 181 14.49 10.53 -11.70
N THR A 182 13.89 10.80 -10.55
CA THR A 182 13.26 12.09 -10.23
C THR A 182 14.06 12.83 -9.16
N SER A 183 15.17 13.39 -9.52
CA SER A 183 15.83 14.44 -8.73
C SER A 183 16.25 15.55 -9.65
#